data_d0db4527659e73bf26cc757e3f745a37
#
_entry.id   d0db4527659e73bf26cc757e3f745a37
#
_cell.length_a   1.000
_cell.length_b   1.000
_cell.length_c   1.000
_cell.angle_alpha   90.00
_cell.angle_beta   90.00
_cell.angle_gamma   90.00
#
_symmetry.space_group_name_H-M   'P 1'
#
loop_
_entity.id
_entity.type
_entity.pdbx_description
1 polymer ?
#
loop_
_entity_poly.entity_id
_entity_poly.type
_entity_poly.pdbx_seq_one_letter_code
_entity_poly.pdbx_strand_id
1 'polypeptide(L)'
;KEAEKQSGDNRTMGRKATVPYGLYVCHGFISANLAKQTGFTEEDLELFWDALKNMFDVDRSAARGLMSAQKLIVFRHESALGNAPANKLFDLVNIKKNCDGAPRSFSDYTVTIHEENLPKGVSVDELI
;
A
#
# COMPACT_ATOMS: atom_id res chain seq x y z
N LYS A 1 17.54 37.87 20.99
CA LYS A 1 17.78 37.25 22.32
C LYS A 1 18.38 35.83 22.21
N GLU A 2 17.92 34.96 21.29
CA GLU A 2 18.55 33.65 21.06
C GLU A 2 19.80 33.76 20.19
N ALA A 3 19.83 34.62 19.17
CA ALA A 3 20.99 34.90 18.36
C ALA A 3 22.16 35.50 19.17
N GLU A 4 21.89 36.30 20.18
CA GLU A 4 22.90 36.84 21.08
C GLU A 4 23.55 35.76 21.97
N LYS A 5 22.79 34.70 22.30
CA LYS A 5 23.31 33.54 23.05
C LYS A 5 24.19 32.62 22.19
N GLN A 6 24.09 32.73 20.88
CA GLN A 6 24.86 31.94 19.91
C GLN A 6 26.03 32.71 19.27
N SER A 7 26.54 33.75 19.95
CA SER A 7 27.67 34.56 19.46
C SER A 7 27.42 35.23 18.09
N GLY A 8 26.17 35.60 17.80
CA GLY A 8 25.81 36.25 16.53
C GLY A 8 25.70 35.34 15.29
N ASP A 9 25.91 34.05 15.46
CA ASP A 9 25.71 33.10 14.35
C ASP A 9 24.22 32.63 14.32
N ASN A 10 23.50 33.06 13.30
CA ASN A 10 22.07 32.71 13.11
C ASN A 10 21.86 31.27 12.61
N ARG A 11 22.90 30.45 12.59
CA ARG A 11 22.82 29.07 12.11
C ARG A 11 22.53 28.12 13.25
N THR A 12 21.36 27.49 13.21
CA THR A 12 21.02 26.41 14.11
C THR A 12 21.38 25.09 13.46
N MET A 13 22.31 24.36 14.08
CA MET A 13 22.61 22.99 13.67
C MET A 13 21.71 22.02 14.41
N GLY A 14 21.01 21.17 13.67
CA GLY A 14 20.14 20.12 14.20
C GLY A 14 20.45 18.77 13.60
N ARG A 15 20.05 17.71 14.30
CA ARG A 15 20.09 16.35 13.77
C ARG A 15 18.70 16.01 13.24
N LYS A 16 18.63 15.52 12.00
CA LYS A 16 17.40 14.98 11.41
C LYS A 16 17.55 13.46 11.29
N ALA A 17 16.65 12.75 11.95
CA ALA A 17 16.52 11.31 11.76
C ALA A 17 15.46 11.05 10.66
N THR A 18 15.78 10.21 9.71
CA THR A 18 14.86 9.80 8.65
C THR A 18 14.79 8.29 8.57
N VAL A 19 13.60 7.76 8.31
CA VAL A 19 13.42 6.34 8.00
C VAL A 19 13.91 6.13 6.56
N PRO A 20 14.90 5.24 6.33
CA PRO A 20 15.48 5.07 5.01
C PRO A 20 14.54 4.40 4.00
N TYR A 21 13.69 3.50 4.48
CA TYR A 21 12.69 2.79 3.70
C TYR A 21 11.51 2.38 4.60
N GLY A 22 10.29 2.53 4.12
CA GLY A 22 9.07 2.06 4.80
C GLY A 22 8.18 1.33 3.81
N LEU A 23 7.80 0.08 4.12
CA LEU A 23 6.77 -0.64 3.41
C LEU A 23 5.43 -0.42 4.13
N TYR A 24 4.44 0.05 3.38
CA TYR A 24 3.10 0.31 3.88
C TYR A 24 2.12 -0.67 3.26
N VAL A 25 1.17 -1.15 4.04
CA VAL A 25 0.07 -1.99 3.58
C VAL A 25 -1.23 -1.21 3.73
N CYS A 26 -2.03 -1.20 2.67
CA CYS A 26 -3.35 -0.60 2.67
C CYS A 26 -4.38 -1.67 2.30
N HIS A 27 -5.47 -1.73 3.03
CA HIS A 27 -6.61 -2.59 2.71
C HIS A 27 -7.75 -1.73 2.17
N GLY A 28 -8.31 -2.13 1.02
CA GLY A 28 -9.46 -1.49 0.40
C GLY A 28 -10.59 -2.48 0.17
N PHE A 29 -11.80 -1.95 0.00
CA PHE A 29 -12.99 -2.76 -0.20
C PHE A 29 -13.84 -2.14 -1.32
N ILE A 30 -14.30 -2.99 -2.23
CA ILE A 30 -15.23 -2.62 -3.28
C ILE A 30 -16.47 -3.48 -3.11
N SER A 31 -17.62 -2.83 -2.95
CA SER A 31 -18.90 -3.49 -2.75
C SER A 31 -19.72 -3.49 -4.03
N ALA A 32 -20.01 -4.68 -4.56
CA ALA A 32 -20.88 -4.82 -5.73
C ALA A 32 -22.29 -4.24 -5.50
N ASN A 33 -22.80 -4.30 -4.26
CA ASN A 33 -24.11 -3.74 -3.93
C ASN A 33 -24.10 -2.21 -3.94
N LEU A 34 -23.02 -1.57 -3.45
CA LEU A 34 -22.87 -0.12 -3.51
C LEU A 34 -22.58 0.34 -4.93
N ALA A 35 -21.80 -0.41 -5.69
CA ALA A 35 -21.53 -0.13 -7.10
C ALA A 35 -22.83 -0.05 -7.92
N LYS A 36 -23.75 -0.97 -7.71
CA LYS A 36 -25.09 -0.92 -8.35
C LYS A 36 -25.88 0.34 -8.01
N GLN A 37 -25.75 0.84 -6.79
CA GLN A 37 -26.48 2.06 -6.36
C GLN A 37 -25.86 3.33 -6.95
N THR A 38 -24.55 3.37 -7.11
CA THR A 38 -23.80 4.53 -7.62
C THR A 38 -23.69 4.54 -9.14
N GLY A 39 -23.98 3.42 -9.81
CA GLY A 39 -23.75 3.25 -11.24
C GLY A 39 -22.29 2.97 -11.60
N PHE A 40 -21.46 2.59 -10.61
CA PHE A 40 -20.05 2.22 -10.83
C PHE A 40 -19.96 0.96 -11.70
N THR A 41 -19.22 1.03 -12.79
CA THR A 41 -19.14 0.00 -13.83
C THR A 41 -17.84 -0.80 -13.75
N GLU A 42 -17.72 -1.85 -14.56
CA GLU A 42 -16.45 -2.59 -14.73
C GLU A 42 -15.38 -1.70 -15.40
N GLU A 43 -15.76 -0.80 -16.29
CA GLU A 43 -14.83 0.16 -16.91
C GLU A 43 -14.26 1.13 -15.87
N ASP A 44 -15.10 1.61 -14.93
CA ASP A 44 -14.66 2.43 -13.80
C ASP A 44 -13.72 1.65 -12.88
N LEU A 45 -13.96 0.36 -12.70
CA LEU A 45 -13.12 -0.51 -11.90
C LEU A 45 -11.73 -0.70 -12.53
N GLU A 46 -11.66 -0.93 -13.84
CA GLU A 46 -10.38 -1.02 -14.56
C GLU A 46 -9.60 0.30 -14.47
N LEU A 47 -10.28 1.42 -14.67
CA LEU A 47 -9.67 2.75 -14.50
C LEU A 47 -9.15 2.96 -13.07
N PHE A 48 -9.88 2.47 -12.07
CA PHE A 48 -9.46 2.54 -10.66
C PHE A 48 -8.19 1.72 -10.41
N TRP A 49 -8.09 0.50 -10.98
CA TRP A 49 -6.87 -0.30 -10.88
C TRP A 49 -5.67 0.39 -11.55
N ASP A 50 -5.87 1.00 -12.70
CA ASP A 50 -4.81 1.74 -13.39
C ASP A 50 -4.39 2.98 -12.60
N ALA A 51 -5.32 3.66 -11.97
CA ALA A 51 -5.03 4.79 -11.08
C ALA A 51 -4.18 4.34 -9.88
N LEU A 52 -4.53 3.23 -9.22
CA LEU A 52 -3.75 2.70 -8.09
C LEU A 52 -2.34 2.27 -8.48
N LYS A 53 -2.17 1.67 -9.66
CA LYS A 53 -0.85 1.25 -10.18
C LYS A 53 0.08 2.46 -10.41
N ASN A 54 -0.47 3.58 -10.89
CA ASN A 54 0.30 4.73 -11.36
C ASN A 54 0.23 5.95 -10.45
N MET A 55 -0.53 5.93 -9.35
CA MET A 55 -0.81 7.12 -8.55
C MET A 55 0.45 7.83 -8.04
N PHE A 56 1.49 7.09 -7.68
CA PHE A 56 2.72 7.67 -7.14
C PHE A 56 3.65 8.26 -8.20
N ASP A 57 3.40 8.01 -9.48
CA ASP A 57 4.11 8.67 -10.57
C ASP A 57 3.64 10.12 -10.73
N VAL A 58 2.39 10.38 -10.38
CA VAL A 58 1.73 11.69 -10.46
C VAL A 58 1.71 12.40 -9.11
N ASP A 59 1.30 11.71 -8.03
CA ASP A 59 1.20 12.29 -6.69
C ASP A 59 2.56 12.31 -5.97
N ARG A 60 3.25 13.44 -6.06
CA ARG A 60 4.54 13.67 -5.44
C ARG A 60 4.46 14.70 -4.33
N SER A 61 5.24 14.49 -3.26
CA SER A 61 5.34 15.42 -2.15
C SER A 61 6.78 15.51 -1.64
N ALA A 62 7.25 16.72 -1.41
CA ALA A 62 8.58 16.96 -0.86
C ALA A 62 8.79 16.31 0.52
N ALA A 63 7.71 16.14 1.30
CA ALA A 63 7.78 15.56 2.65
C ALA A 63 7.84 14.03 2.66
N ARG A 64 7.31 13.37 1.61
CA ARG A 64 7.21 11.91 1.54
C ARG A 64 8.38 11.23 0.83
N GLY A 65 9.19 11.97 0.10
CA GLY A 65 10.23 11.42 -0.75
C GLY A 65 9.65 10.63 -1.95
N LEU A 66 10.40 9.66 -2.44
CA LEU A 66 9.96 8.78 -3.52
C LEU A 66 9.06 7.67 -2.97
N MET A 67 7.90 7.50 -3.60
CA MET A 67 6.97 6.41 -3.33
C MET A 67 6.67 5.65 -4.62
N SER A 68 6.35 4.38 -4.51
CA SER A 68 5.91 3.55 -5.63
C SER A 68 4.98 2.44 -5.14
N ALA A 69 4.00 2.06 -5.98
CA ALA A 69 3.23 0.87 -5.75
C ALA A 69 4.13 -0.35 -6.00
N GLN A 70 4.19 -1.27 -5.03
CA GLN A 70 5.05 -2.46 -5.10
C GLN A 70 4.25 -3.71 -5.42
N LYS A 71 3.03 -3.80 -4.90
CA LYS A 71 2.09 -4.90 -5.12
C LYS A 71 0.67 -4.38 -5.05
N LEU A 72 -0.17 -4.87 -5.95
CA LEU A 72 -1.62 -4.71 -5.92
C LEU A 72 -2.25 -6.09 -6.03
N ILE A 73 -2.79 -6.58 -4.92
CA ILE A 73 -3.39 -7.90 -4.79
C ILE A 73 -4.90 -7.72 -4.65
N VAL A 74 -5.66 -8.37 -5.50
CA VAL A 74 -7.12 -8.25 -5.56
C VAL A 74 -7.74 -9.61 -5.30
N PHE A 75 -8.58 -9.72 -4.27
CA PHE A 75 -9.43 -10.88 -4.04
C PHE A 75 -10.80 -10.62 -4.66
N ARG A 76 -11.20 -11.44 -5.62
CA ARG A 76 -12.50 -11.38 -6.29
C ARG A 76 -13.44 -12.43 -5.73
N HIS A 77 -14.66 -12.03 -5.44
CA HIS A 77 -15.72 -12.91 -4.99
C HIS A 77 -16.71 -13.19 -6.11
N GLU A 78 -17.16 -14.41 -6.24
CA GLU A 78 -18.24 -14.79 -7.19
C GLU A 78 -19.60 -14.20 -6.77
N SER A 79 -19.81 -14.05 -5.46
CA SER A 79 -21.05 -13.52 -4.90
C SER A 79 -20.93 -12.03 -4.57
N ALA A 80 -21.97 -11.26 -4.89
CA ALA A 80 -22.06 -9.84 -4.52
C ALA A 80 -22.04 -9.58 -3.00
N LEU A 81 -22.43 -10.57 -2.21
CA LEU A 81 -22.37 -10.51 -0.74
C LEU A 81 -20.96 -10.86 -0.20
N GLY A 82 -20.13 -11.49 -1.03
CA GLY A 82 -18.84 -12.06 -0.66
C GLY A 82 -18.94 -13.55 -0.29
N ASN A 83 -17.84 -14.28 -0.51
CA ASN A 83 -17.73 -15.73 -0.26
C ASN A 83 -16.92 -16.04 0.99
N ALA A 84 -16.20 -15.06 1.52
CA ALA A 84 -15.39 -15.22 2.74
C ALA A 84 -15.22 -13.89 3.47
N PRO A 85 -14.96 -13.90 4.80
CA PRO A 85 -14.61 -12.70 5.56
C PRO A 85 -13.28 -12.12 5.10
N ALA A 86 -13.21 -10.80 4.97
CA ALA A 86 -12.03 -10.10 4.45
C ALA A 86 -10.76 -10.34 5.29
N ASN A 87 -10.87 -10.41 6.61
CA ASN A 87 -9.73 -10.69 7.48
C ASN A 87 -9.05 -12.01 7.14
N LYS A 88 -9.83 -13.06 6.82
CA LYS A 88 -9.27 -14.37 6.42
C LYS A 88 -8.55 -14.31 5.08
N LEU A 89 -9.00 -13.45 4.17
CA LEU A 89 -8.32 -13.25 2.88
C LEU A 89 -7.01 -12.47 3.07
N PHE A 90 -7.02 -11.44 3.91
CA PHE A 90 -5.80 -10.68 4.22
C PHE A 90 -4.75 -11.54 4.93
N ASP A 91 -5.16 -12.50 5.77
CA ASP A 91 -4.28 -13.45 6.43
C ASP A 91 -3.56 -14.40 5.45
N LEU A 92 -4.06 -14.54 4.21
CA LEU A 92 -3.40 -15.32 3.15
C LEU A 92 -2.17 -14.60 2.57
N VAL A 93 -2.07 -13.29 2.78
CA VAL A 93 -0.93 -12.50 2.31
C VAL A 93 0.07 -12.34 3.46
N ASN A 94 1.16 -13.03 3.37
CA ASN A 94 2.24 -12.98 4.36
C ASN A 94 3.37 -12.06 3.88
N ILE A 95 3.74 -11.08 4.69
CA ILE A 95 4.85 -10.17 4.41
C ILE A 95 5.93 -10.38 5.47
N LYS A 96 7.09 -10.83 5.02
CA LYS A 96 8.23 -11.11 5.89
C LYS A 96 9.42 -10.23 5.54
N LYS A 97 10.00 -9.59 6.55
CA LYS A 97 11.28 -8.89 6.40
C LYS A 97 12.43 -9.92 6.42
N ASN A 98 13.35 -9.84 5.46
CA ASN A 98 14.45 -10.79 5.26
C ASN A 98 15.83 -10.22 5.58
N CYS A 99 15.93 -8.94 5.96
CA CYS A 99 17.21 -8.32 6.27
C CYS A 99 17.41 -8.14 7.77
N ASP A 100 18.67 -8.15 8.20
CA ASP A 100 19.08 -7.70 9.53
C ASP A 100 19.16 -6.16 9.54
N GLY A 101 18.59 -5.52 10.56
CA GLY A 101 18.57 -4.07 10.68
C GLY A 101 17.45 -3.38 9.90
N ALA A 102 17.66 -2.12 9.51
CA ALA A 102 16.66 -1.32 8.81
C ALA A 102 16.62 -1.67 7.31
N PRO A 103 15.44 -1.97 6.74
CA PRO A 103 15.30 -2.24 5.32
C PRO A 103 15.65 -1.00 4.47
N ARG A 104 16.07 -1.23 3.24
CA ARG A 104 16.47 -0.19 2.29
C ARG A 104 15.72 -0.24 0.98
N SER A 105 15.07 -1.37 0.69
CA SER A 105 14.36 -1.61 -0.56
C SER A 105 13.22 -2.62 -0.37
N PHE A 106 12.36 -2.74 -1.38
CA PHE A 106 11.31 -3.77 -1.39
C PHE A 106 11.88 -5.19 -1.42
N SER A 107 13.08 -5.39 -2.01
CA SER A 107 13.75 -6.69 -2.04
C SER A 107 14.17 -7.21 -0.65
N ASP A 108 14.17 -6.35 0.37
CA ASP A 108 14.39 -6.76 1.76
C ASP A 108 13.15 -7.41 2.40
N TYR A 109 12.08 -7.56 1.63
CA TYR A 109 10.85 -8.22 2.04
C TYR A 109 10.51 -9.36 1.08
N THR A 110 9.84 -10.38 1.61
CA THR A 110 9.17 -11.41 0.82
C THR A 110 7.66 -11.27 1.04
N VAL A 111 6.93 -11.20 -0.04
CA VAL A 111 5.45 -11.27 -0.05
C VAL A 111 5.07 -12.64 -0.58
N THR A 112 4.31 -13.39 0.19
CA THR A 112 3.81 -14.72 -0.16
C THR A 112 2.30 -14.72 -0.10
N ILE A 113 1.65 -15.21 -1.15
CA ILE A 113 0.20 -15.41 -1.19
C ILE A 113 -0.06 -16.91 -1.09
N HIS A 114 -0.82 -17.32 -0.10
CA HIS A 114 -1.19 -18.73 0.14
C HIS A 114 -2.43 -19.10 -0.67
N GLU A 115 -2.29 -19.20 -1.99
CA GLU A 115 -3.39 -19.50 -2.91
C GLU A 115 -4.03 -20.87 -2.67
N GLU A 116 -3.26 -21.83 -2.13
CA GLU A 116 -3.73 -23.15 -1.76
C GLU A 116 -4.82 -23.14 -0.67
N ASN A 117 -4.93 -22.04 0.05
CA ASN A 117 -5.90 -21.85 1.13
C ASN A 117 -7.07 -20.93 0.73
N LEU A 118 -7.18 -20.57 -0.55
CA LEU A 118 -8.29 -19.74 -1.03
C LEU A 118 -9.64 -20.41 -0.77
N PRO A 119 -10.60 -19.69 -0.18
CA PRO A 119 -11.95 -20.20 0.00
C PRO A 119 -12.64 -20.40 -1.35
N LYS A 120 -13.58 -21.35 -1.39
CA LYS A 120 -14.41 -21.60 -2.58
C LYS A 120 -15.17 -20.33 -2.97
N GLY A 121 -15.13 -19.99 -4.26
CA GLY A 121 -15.78 -18.81 -4.81
C GLY A 121 -14.98 -17.53 -4.61
N VAL A 122 -13.70 -17.64 -4.26
CA VAL A 122 -12.76 -16.52 -4.23
C VAL A 122 -11.59 -16.84 -5.17
N SER A 123 -11.21 -15.87 -5.97
CA SER A 123 -9.97 -15.89 -6.76
C SER A 123 -9.06 -14.74 -6.33
N VAL A 124 -7.77 -14.83 -6.65
CA VAL A 124 -6.79 -13.79 -6.40
C VAL A 124 -6.10 -13.40 -7.69
N ASP A 125 -5.94 -12.09 -7.89
CA ASP A 125 -5.20 -11.51 -9.01
C ASP A 125 -4.07 -10.64 -8.45
N GLU A 126 -2.85 -10.82 -8.96
CA GLU A 126 -1.75 -9.89 -8.77
C GLU A 126 -1.70 -8.95 -9.97
N LEU A 127 -1.98 -7.66 -9.74
CA LEU A 127 -2.01 -6.63 -10.79
C LEU A 127 -0.69 -5.86 -10.91
N ILE A 128 0.20 -6.00 -9.89
CA ILE A 128 1.61 -5.59 -9.86
C ILE A 128 2.40 -6.70 -9.20
#